data_370d9ff94c909f8dc4dc1d26e9ca4acb
#
_entry.id   370d9ff94c909f8dc4dc1d26e9ca4acb
#
_cell.length_a   1.000
_cell.length_b   1.000
_cell.length_c   1.000
_cell.angle_alpha   90.00
_cell.angle_beta   90.00
_cell.angle_gamma   90.00
#
_symmetry.space_group_name_H-M   'P 1'
#
loop_
_entity.id
_entity.type
_entity.pdbx_description
1 polymer ?
#
loop_
_entity_poly.entity_id
_entity_poly.type
_entity_poly.pdbx_seq_one_letter_code
_entity_poly.pdbx_strand_id
1 'polypeptide(L)'
;KGWHGPQLLLDDICEPNKEYTVSAYAKAEWYNSIKLSLEYTDAAGERHYSNLATQTSNGDWAEFSNIKFSFTSEVSKVYVYFECNDASNLYIDDFTLAEAPIIPIQEDIASIKDVYNGYFKIGTAIMASNLASPSFMDLVEKHFNESITFGNELKPDYVLDQAASQASGDNTNPQVNFAQADALLKYCGENKIPVRGHTLVWHSQTPDWFFKENFSDDGDWVDKDTMLKRMENYIKNVMEGLATQYPDVEFYAWDVVNEAWLDDGNPRKAGSSKSEDSNSSAWVRIFGDNSFIEYAFQYARKYAPKNCKLYYNDFNEYMPGKTTAIYNMAMELKEKGLIDGIGMQSHLDVGFPNASTYRKAIDKFASTGLDIQVTELDITTSDTSEAGLEKQAQLYSDIFDIYTDYADSISAVVVWGVTDDQSWRATRVPLLFDENFQAKPAYYSIVDNVEPKVTTTTTTEITTDTTPSETTTTTEPTFRLGDVNLDGNVNVQDVVLLQKYLIRKETLTAEQAKPADSNSDGVINVIDLSSLKNWILSVD
;
A
#
# COMPACT_ATOMS: atom_id res chain seq x y z
N LYS A 1 -20.82 -33.30 12.33
CA LYS A 1 -19.51 -32.68 12.15
C LYS A 1 -19.70 -31.21 12.40
N GLY A 2 -18.75 -30.50 12.97
CA GLY A 2 -18.86 -29.09 13.36
C GLY A 2 -19.19 -28.13 12.21
N TRP A 3 -18.83 -28.46 10.98
CA TRP A 3 -19.13 -27.65 9.78
C TRP A 3 -20.52 -27.87 9.17
N HIS A 4 -21.39 -28.65 9.75
CA HIS A 4 -22.79 -28.81 9.34
C HIS A 4 -23.67 -27.83 10.13
N GLY A 5 -23.77 -26.62 9.67
CA GLY A 5 -24.61 -25.58 10.27
C GLY A 5 -25.69 -25.05 9.30
N PRO A 6 -26.54 -24.15 9.76
CA PRO A 6 -27.50 -23.47 8.90
C PRO A 6 -26.77 -22.61 7.86
N GLN A 7 -27.27 -22.66 6.61
CA GLN A 7 -26.69 -21.92 5.49
C GLN A 7 -27.79 -21.23 4.69
N LEU A 8 -27.43 -20.09 4.08
CA LEU A 8 -28.29 -19.31 3.20
C LEU A 8 -27.57 -19.12 1.86
N LEU A 9 -28.24 -19.53 0.76
CA LEU A 9 -27.76 -19.24 -0.60
C LEU A 9 -28.07 -17.79 -0.93
N LEU A 10 -27.06 -17.07 -1.43
CA LEU A 10 -27.13 -15.63 -1.67
C LEU A 10 -27.32 -15.25 -3.15
N ASP A 11 -27.12 -16.16 -4.10
CA ASP A 11 -27.14 -15.89 -5.55
C ASP A 11 -28.38 -15.11 -6.05
N ASP A 12 -29.55 -15.36 -5.43
CA ASP A 12 -30.81 -14.68 -5.78
C ASP A 12 -31.21 -13.58 -4.78
N ILE A 13 -30.38 -13.30 -3.77
CA ILE A 13 -30.67 -12.39 -2.65
C ILE A 13 -29.74 -11.19 -2.67
N CYS A 14 -28.46 -11.44 -2.98
CA CYS A 14 -27.41 -10.43 -3.01
C CYS A 14 -26.90 -10.25 -4.45
N GLU A 15 -26.60 -9.02 -4.81
CA GLU A 15 -25.95 -8.69 -6.07
C GLU A 15 -24.42 -8.77 -5.91
N PRO A 16 -23.68 -9.32 -6.89
CA PRO A 16 -22.22 -9.28 -6.86
C PRO A 16 -21.69 -7.83 -6.90
N ASN A 17 -20.49 -7.64 -6.39
CA ASN A 17 -19.79 -6.35 -6.32
C ASN A 17 -20.51 -5.30 -5.45
N LYS A 18 -21.32 -5.75 -4.49
CA LYS A 18 -21.91 -4.92 -3.43
C LYS A 18 -21.49 -5.43 -2.07
N GLU A 19 -21.35 -4.53 -1.12
CA GLU A 19 -21.08 -4.87 0.28
C GLU A 19 -22.39 -5.11 1.03
N TYR A 20 -22.43 -6.17 1.82
CA TYR A 20 -23.57 -6.56 2.66
C TYR A 20 -23.11 -6.73 4.11
N THR A 21 -24.05 -6.63 5.02
CA THR A 21 -23.84 -6.92 6.45
C THR A 21 -24.75 -8.04 6.91
N VAL A 22 -24.19 -8.92 7.76
CA VAL A 22 -24.95 -9.92 8.52
C VAL A 22 -24.86 -9.57 9.99
N SER A 23 -26.02 -9.59 10.66
CA SER A 23 -26.08 -9.61 12.12
C SER A 23 -26.91 -10.79 12.58
N ALA A 24 -26.52 -11.43 13.68
CA ALA A 24 -27.22 -12.54 14.28
C ALA A 24 -26.78 -12.78 15.72
N TYR A 25 -27.59 -13.47 16.48
CA TYR A 25 -27.16 -14.15 17.70
C TYR A 25 -27.00 -15.64 17.42
N ALA A 26 -25.87 -16.23 17.85
CA ALA A 26 -25.60 -17.64 17.69
C ALA A 26 -25.25 -18.28 19.04
N LYS A 27 -25.70 -19.50 19.29
CA LYS A 27 -25.47 -20.23 20.53
C LYS A 27 -25.19 -21.70 20.28
N ALA A 28 -24.13 -22.24 20.87
CA ALA A 28 -23.87 -23.67 20.99
C ALA A 28 -24.34 -24.20 22.36
N GLU A 29 -24.64 -25.49 22.50
CA GLU A 29 -25.11 -26.08 23.77
C GLU A 29 -24.05 -26.07 24.88
N TRP A 30 -22.77 -26.08 24.51
CA TRP A 30 -21.62 -26.05 25.41
C TRP A 30 -20.53 -25.19 24.82
N TYR A 31 -19.44 -25.00 25.58
CA TYR A 31 -18.31 -24.22 25.12
C TYR A 31 -17.87 -24.61 23.70
N ASN A 32 -17.91 -23.67 22.78
CA ASN A 32 -17.56 -23.86 21.39
C ASN A 32 -17.15 -22.54 20.75
N SER A 33 -16.33 -22.62 19.72
CA SER A 33 -16.06 -21.51 18.81
C SER A 33 -17.04 -21.59 17.65
N ILE A 34 -17.86 -20.55 17.48
CA ILE A 34 -18.82 -20.42 16.38
C ILE A 34 -18.23 -19.49 15.34
N LYS A 35 -18.26 -19.90 14.08
CA LYS A 35 -17.81 -19.10 12.94
C LYS A 35 -18.99 -18.74 12.07
N LEU A 36 -19.01 -17.51 11.59
CA LEU A 36 -19.77 -17.07 10.44
C LEU A 36 -18.82 -17.10 9.25
N SER A 37 -19.14 -17.86 8.22
CA SER A 37 -18.28 -18.13 7.07
C SER A 37 -19.02 -17.90 5.75
N LEU A 38 -18.26 -17.57 4.71
CA LEU A 38 -18.70 -17.47 3.32
C LEU A 38 -18.12 -18.67 2.53
N GLU A 39 -18.95 -19.35 1.75
CA GLU A 39 -18.54 -20.34 0.74
C GLU A 39 -18.94 -19.85 -0.63
N TYR A 40 -18.09 -20.02 -1.63
CA TYR A 40 -18.42 -19.76 -3.02
C TYR A 40 -17.71 -20.72 -3.96
N THR A 41 -18.23 -20.84 -5.19
CA THR A 41 -17.63 -21.61 -6.27
C THR A 41 -17.10 -20.65 -7.33
N ASP A 42 -15.83 -20.76 -7.68
CA ASP A 42 -15.21 -19.93 -8.70
C ASP A 42 -15.53 -20.37 -10.13
N ALA A 43 -15.02 -19.65 -11.14
CA ALA A 43 -15.23 -19.94 -12.56
C ALA A 43 -14.63 -21.31 -13.00
N ALA A 44 -13.63 -21.83 -12.28
CA ALA A 44 -13.06 -23.16 -12.51
C ALA A 44 -13.90 -24.29 -11.89
N GLY A 45 -14.89 -23.93 -11.06
CA GLY A 45 -15.75 -24.88 -10.34
C GLY A 45 -15.17 -25.32 -9.00
N GLU A 46 -14.13 -24.68 -8.52
CA GLU A 46 -13.53 -24.96 -7.21
C GLU A 46 -14.24 -24.18 -6.10
N ARG A 47 -14.29 -24.79 -4.91
CA ARG A 47 -14.93 -24.19 -3.74
C ARG A 47 -13.92 -23.49 -2.87
N HIS A 48 -14.26 -22.29 -2.48
CA HIS A 48 -13.50 -21.45 -1.57
C HIS A 48 -14.30 -21.16 -0.30
N TYR A 49 -13.58 -20.98 0.81
CA TYR A 49 -14.16 -20.74 2.12
C TYR A 49 -13.45 -19.57 2.79
N SER A 50 -14.21 -18.60 3.28
CA SER A 50 -13.68 -17.45 4.02
C SER A 50 -14.36 -17.36 5.38
N ASN A 51 -13.58 -17.30 6.46
CA ASN A 51 -14.11 -16.98 7.78
C ASN A 51 -14.33 -15.47 7.89
N LEU A 52 -15.58 -15.06 8.05
CA LEU A 52 -15.95 -13.65 8.19
C LEU A 52 -15.82 -13.16 9.64
N ALA A 53 -16.23 -13.98 10.60
CA ALA A 53 -16.16 -13.68 12.02
C ALA A 53 -16.15 -14.95 12.88
N THR A 54 -15.55 -14.87 14.05
CA THR A 54 -15.53 -15.95 15.04
C THR A 54 -15.92 -15.41 16.41
N GLN A 55 -16.85 -16.11 17.08
CA GLN A 55 -17.28 -15.81 18.43
C GLN A 55 -17.26 -17.07 19.31
N THR A 56 -17.12 -16.88 20.62
CA THR A 56 -17.15 -18.00 21.57
C THR A 56 -18.51 -18.04 22.27
N SER A 57 -19.12 -19.22 22.31
CA SER A 57 -20.32 -19.51 23.10
C SER A 57 -20.01 -20.57 24.15
N ASN A 58 -20.53 -20.37 25.36
CA ASN A 58 -20.46 -21.36 26.46
C ASN A 58 -21.88 -21.68 26.96
N GLY A 59 -22.78 -21.99 26.01
CA GLY A 59 -24.21 -22.15 26.30
C GLY A 59 -24.99 -20.83 26.33
N ASP A 60 -24.29 -19.70 26.17
CA ASP A 60 -24.86 -18.37 26.07
C ASP A 60 -24.88 -17.87 24.62
N TRP A 61 -25.74 -16.89 24.33
CA TRP A 61 -25.81 -16.24 23.03
C TRP A 61 -24.55 -15.39 22.79
N ALA A 62 -23.90 -15.60 21.66
CA ALA A 62 -22.82 -14.80 21.14
C ALA A 62 -23.33 -13.90 20.01
N GLU A 63 -22.99 -12.63 20.03
CA GLU A 63 -23.43 -11.65 19.06
C GLU A 63 -22.46 -11.58 17.87
N PHE A 64 -23.02 -11.62 16.67
CA PHE A 64 -22.40 -11.24 15.41
C PHE A 64 -23.08 -9.97 14.95
N SER A 65 -22.39 -8.84 14.93
CA SER A 65 -23.00 -7.55 14.65
C SER A 65 -22.31 -6.89 13.44
N ASN A 66 -23.12 -6.58 12.42
CA ASN A 66 -22.69 -5.86 11.21
C ASN A 66 -21.45 -6.46 10.52
N ILE A 67 -21.38 -7.79 10.47
CA ILE A 67 -20.26 -8.49 9.82
C ILE A 67 -20.36 -8.26 8.32
N LYS A 68 -19.38 -7.58 7.76
CA LYS A 68 -19.32 -7.20 6.36
C LYS A 68 -18.84 -8.35 5.48
N PHE A 69 -19.38 -8.47 4.28
CA PHE A 69 -18.90 -9.34 3.23
C PHE A 69 -19.29 -8.81 1.84
N SER A 70 -18.56 -9.22 0.83
CA SER A 70 -18.87 -9.01 -0.59
C SER A 70 -18.43 -10.22 -1.40
N PHE A 71 -18.88 -10.32 -2.65
CA PHE A 71 -18.40 -11.30 -3.62
C PHE A 71 -18.48 -10.70 -5.04
N THR A 72 -17.69 -11.25 -5.97
CA THR A 72 -17.60 -10.78 -7.35
C THR A 72 -18.58 -11.50 -8.27
N SER A 73 -18.81 -10.98 -9.48
CA SER A 73 -19.63 -11.63 -10.51
C SER A 73 -19.02 -12.93 -11.06
N GLU A 74 -17.74 -13.18 -10.81
CA GLU A 74 -17.00 -14.36 -11.27
C GLU A 74 -17.30 -15.61 -10.44
N VAL A 75 -18.01 -15.48 -9.32
CA VAL A 75 -18.34 -16.58 -8.44
C VAL A 75 -19.82 -16.94 -8.48
N SER A 76 -20.14 -18.15 -8.06
CA SER A 76 -21.50 -18.70 -7.99
C SER A 76 -21.67 -19.58 -6.77
N LYS A 77 -22.91 -19.97 -6.46
CA LYS A 77 -23.24 -20.78 -5.28
C LYS A 77 -22.65 -20.17 -4.02
N VAL A 78 -22.88 -18.88 -3.85
CA VAL A 78 -22.41 -18.13 -2.69
C VAL A 78 -23.31 -18.41 -1.51
N TYR A 79 -22.73 -18.93 -0.43
CA TYR A 79 -23.43 -19.22 0.82
C TYR A 79 -22.82 -18.45 1.98
N VAL A 80 -23.67 -17.88 2.83
CA VAL A 80 -23.29 -17.54 4.19
C VAL A 80 -23.80 -18.62 5.14
N TYR A 81 -22.97 -19.04 6.08
CA TYR A 81 -23.31 -20.13 6.98
C TYR A 81 -22.61 -20.02 8.34
N PHE A 82 -23.23 -20.67 9.35
CA PHE A 82 -22.64 -20.80 10.67
C PHE A 82 -22.11 -22.20 10.88
N GLU A 83 -20.95 -22.31 11.49
CA GLU A 83 -20.30 -23.57 11.84
C GLU A 83 -19.67 -23.52 13.25
N CYS A 84 -19.46 -24.69 13.85
CA CYS A 84 -18.78 -24.85 15.13
C CYS A 84 -17.50 -25.66 14.95
N ASN A 85 -16.48 -25.41 15.77
CA ASN A 85 -15.27 -26.24 15.78
C ASN A 85 -15.59 -27.68 16.20
N ASP A 86 -16.42 -27.86 17.23
CA ASP A 86 -16.85 -29.18 17.70
C ASP A 86 -18.35 -29.40 17.43
N ALA A 87 -18.76 -30.65 17.23
CA ALA A 87 -20.15 -31.00 16.98
C ALA A 87 -21.02 -30.59 18.18
N SER A 88 -21.96 -29.67 17.93
CA SER A 88 -22.94 -29.15 18.91
C SER A 88 -24.25 -28.89 18.20
N ASN A 89 -25.36 -28.81 18.95
CA ASN A 89 -26.53 -28.14 18.42
C ASN A 89 -26.26 -26.66 18.39
N LEU A 90 -26.51 -26.05 17.22
CA LEU A 90 -26.31 -24.62 16.97
C LEU A 90 -27.68 -23.97 16.82
N TYR A 91 -27.89 -22.90 17.56
CA TYR A 91 -29.11 -22.09 17.53
C TYR A 91 -28.74 -20.71 16.97
N ILE A 92 -29.58 -20.19 16.06
CA ILE A 92 -29.42 -18.87 15.45
C ILE A 92 -30.71 -18.11 15.73
N ASP A 93 -30.58 -16.86 16.12
CA ASP A 93 -31.71 -15.93 16.36
C ASP A 93 -31.36 -14.53 15.82
N ASP A 94 -32.42 -13.73 15.60
CA ASP A 94 -32.33 -12.34 15.11
C ASP A 94 -31.41 -12.17 13.87
N PHE A 95 -31.42 -13.18 12.97
CA PHE A 95 -30.64 -13.09 11.75
C PHE A 95 -31.14 -11.99 10.84
N THR A 96 -30.25 -11.07 10.47
CA THR A 96 -30.50 -10.01 9.49
C THR A 96 -29.42 -10.02 8.42
N LEU A 97 -29.85 -9.75 7.18
CA LEU A 97 -28.98 -9.56 6.03
C LEU A 97 -29.47 -8.29 5.32
N ALA A 98 -28.59 -7.34 5.12
CA ALA A 98 -28.89 -6.08 4.45
C ALA A 98 -27.70 -5.61 3.62
N GLU A 99 -27.96 -4.79 2.60
CA GLU A 99 -26.90 -4.05 1.91
C GLU A 99 -26.24 -3.11 2.94
N ALA A 100 -24.91 -3.08 2.95
CA ALA A 100 -24.16 -2.24 3.87
C ALA A 100 -24.47 -0.75 3.63
N PRO A 101 -24.68 0.05 4.67
CA PRO A 101 -24.91 1.47 4.49
C PRO A 101 -23.65 2.15 3.93
N ILE A 102 -23.82 3.01 2.93
CA ILE A 102 -22.74 3.87 2.45
C ILE A 102 -22.49 4.94 3.52
N ILE A 103 -21.32 4.91 4.13
CA ILE A 103 -20.88 5.90 5.10
C ILE A 103 -20.07 6.95 4.33
N PRO A 104 -20.47 8.22 4.28
CA PRO A 104 -19.76 9.24 3.52
C PRO A 104 -18.36 9.48 4.13
N ILE A 105 -17.37 9.66 3.28
CA ILE A 105 -16.03 10.06 3.69
C ILE A 105 -15.99 11.54 4.10
N GLN A 106 -14.90 11.99 4.74
CA GLN A 106 -14.67 13.41 5.01
C GLN A 106 -14.18 14.12 3.73
N GLU A 107 -15.04 14.94 3.14
CA GLU A 107 -14.72 15.66 1.91
C GLU A 107 -13.92 16.95 2.14
N ASP A 108 -14.04 17.56 3.32
CA ASP A 108 -13.47 18.85 3.69
C ASP A 108 -12.03 18.78 4.24
N ILE A 109 -11.37 17.63 4.09
CA ILE A 109 -9.97 17.43 4.48
C ILE A 109 -9.04 17.40 3.26
N ALA A 110 -7.77 17.76 3.45
CA ALA A 110 -6.75 17.80 2.39
C ALA A 110 -6.50 16.41 1.80
N SER A 111 -6.25 16.32 0.50
CA SER A 111 -5.79 15.08 -0.12
C SER A 111 -4.32 14.81 0.24
N ILE A 112 -4.00 13.62 0.77
CA ILE A 112 -2.60 13.29 1.15
C ILE A 112 -1.68 13.37 -0.07
N LYS A 113 -2.11 12.81 -1.23
CA LYS A 113 -1.32 12.85 -2.46
C LYS A 113 -1.06 14.28 -2.96
N ASP A 114 -2.03 15.20 -2.77
CA ASP A 114 -1.86 16.58 -3.19
C ASP A 114 -0.88 17.33 -2.25
N VAL A 115 -0.93 17.05 -0.94
CA VAL A 115 -0.01 17.58 0.06
C VAL A 115 1.43 17.17 -0.24
N TYR A 116 1.64 15.91 -0.65
CA TYR A 116 2.98 15.39 -0.96
C TYR A 116 3.34 15.47 -2.45
N ASN A 117 2.54 16.17 -3.24
CA ASN A 117 2.86 16.37 -4.66
C ASN A 117 4.25 17.03 -4.83
N GLY A 118 5.08 16.40 -5.67
CA GLY A 118 6.46 16.82 -5.89
C GLY A 118 7.49 16.22 -4.92
N TYR A 119 7.06 15.60 -3.82
CA TYR A 119 7.93 14.82 -2.95
C TYR A 119 8.05 13.37 -3.43
N PHE A 120 6.97 12.62 -3.38
CA PHE A 120 6.87 11.21 -3.77
C PHE A 120 5.40 10.87 -4.08
N LYS A 121 5.18 9.74 -4.75
CA LYS A 121 3.82 9.20 -4.95
C LYS A 121 3.24 8.71 -3.63
N ILE A 122 1.94 8.95 -3.45
CA ILE A 122 1.18 8.36 -2.34
C ILE A 122 0.29 7.24 -2.88
N GLY A 123 0.44 6.06 -2.29
CA GLY A 123 -0.31 4.88 -2.69
C GLY A 123 -0.87 4.08 -1.52
N THR A 124 -1.61 3.03 -1.85
CA THR A 124 -2.15 2.09 -0.86
C THR A 124 -2.22 0.67 -1.38
N ALA A 125 -2.31 -0.30 -0.47
CA ALA A 125 -2.68 -1.67 -0.79
C ALA A 125 -4.20 -1.84 -0.74
N ILE A 126 -4.75 -2.54 -1.75
CA ILE A 126 -6.17 -2.89 -1.81
C ILE A 126 -6.36 -4.36 -2.22
N MET A 127 -7.51 -4.92 -1.89
CA MET A 127 -7.93 -6.26 -2.31
C MET A 127 -9.15 -6.16 -3.25
N ALA A 128 -9.40 -7.18 -4.04
CA ALA A 128 -10.53 -7.21 -4.96
C ALA A 128 -11.89 -6.99 -4.26
N SER A 129 -12.04 -7.48 -3.03
CA SER A 129 -13.23 -7.26 -2.21
C SER A 129 -13.48 -5.79 -1.85
N ASN A 130 -12.44 -4.95 -1.81
CA ASN A 130 -12.58 -3.52 -1.48
C ASN A 130 -13.33 -2.74 -2.56
N LEU A 131 -13.30 -3.21 -3.82
CA LEU A 131 -14.05 -2.60 -4.93
C LEU A 131 -15.57 -2.56 -4.69
N ALA A 132 -16.09 -3.41 -3.81
CA ALA A 132 -17.50 -3.45 -3.45
C ALA A 132 -17.91 -2.35 -2.45
N SER A 133 -16.96 -1.64 -1.83
CA SER A 133 -17.21 -0.58 -0.85
C SER A 133 -16.99 0.80 -1.47
N PRO A 134 -18.06 1.55 -1.82
CA PRO A 134 -17.92 2.88 -2.42
C PRO A 134 -17.10 3.82 -1.54
N SER A 135 -17.38 3.88 -0.23
CA SER A 135 -16.67 4.77 0.70
C SER A 135 -15.18 4.44 0.81
N PHE A 136 -14.82 3.16 0.75
CA PHE A 136 -13.43 2.75 0.73
C PHE A 136 -12.74 3.24 -0.55
N MET A 137 -13.38 3.05 -1.70
CA MET A 137 -12.84 3.48 -2.99
C MET A 137 -12.79 5.00 -3.13
N ASP A 138 -13.75 5.73 -2.55
CA ASP A 138 -13.72 7.20 -2.48
C ASP A 138 -12.48 7.70 -1.71
N LEU A 139 -12.08 7.03 -0.60
CA LEU A 139 -10.84 7.33 0.11
C LEU A 139 -9.59 7.00 -0.75
N VAL A 140 -9.61 5.88 -1.46
CA VAL A 140 -8.52 5.51 -2.38
C VAL A 140 -8.34 6.59 -3.45
N GLU A 141 -9.43 6.99 -4.11
CA GLU A 141 -9.39 8.01 -5.16
C GLU A 141 -8.95 9.37 -4.64
N LYS A 142 -9.42 9.77 -3.46
CA LYS A 142 -9.09 11.05 -2.86
C LYS A 142 -7.63 11.13 -2.41
N HIS A 143 -7.08 10.06 -1.81
CA HIS A 143 -5.83 10.14 -1.06
C HIS A 143 -4.67 9.31 -1.63
N PHE A 144 -4.92 8.21 -2.38
CA PHE A 144 -3.91 7.16 -2.58
C PHE A 144 -3.74 6.66 -4.02
N ASN A 145 -4.43 7.20 -5.01
CA ASN A 145 -4.48 6.62 -6.36
C ASN A 145 -3.26 6.90 -7.25
N GLU A 146 -2.12 7.26 -6.68
CA GLU A 146 -0.88 7.41 -7.45
C GLU A 146 -0.06 6.11 -7.53
N SER A 147 -0.37 5.13 -6.68
CA SER A 147 0.24 3.79 -6.68
C SER A 147 -0.66 2.80 -5.97
N ILE A 148 -1.03 1.72 -6.64
CA ILE A 148 -1.80 0.63 -6.04
C ILE A 148 -0.94 -0.63 -5.97
N THR A 149 -0.96 -1.30 -4.81
CA THR A 149 -0.45 -2.66 -4.61
C THR A 149 -1.62 -3.59 -4.32
N PHE A 150 -1.66 -4.76 -4.96
CA PHE A 150 -2.70 -5.75 -4.65
C PHE A 150 -2.30 -6.53 -3.40
N GLY A 151 -3.20 -6.56 -2.41
CA GLY A 151 -2.92 -7.14 -1.10
C GLY A 151 -2.54 -8.62 -1.15
N ASN A 152 -3.14 -9.38 -2.06
CA ASN A 152 -2.87 -10.81 -2.23
C ASN A 152 -2.82 -11.28 -3.69
N GLU A 153 -3.58 -10.69 -4.58
CA GLU A 153 -4.04 -11.28 -5.85
C GLU A 153 -2.93 -11.48 -6.89
N LEU A 154 -1.73 -10.90 -6.67
CA LEU A 154 -0.53 -11.13 -7.50
C LEU A 154 0.57 -11.92 -6.79
N LYS A 155 0.30 -12.45 -5.59
CA LYS A 155 1.23 -13.34 -4.88
C LYS A 155 1.24 -14.74 -5.51
N PRO A 156 2.32 -15.53 -5.35
CA PRO A 156 2.43 -16.85 -5.98
C PRO A 156 1.27 -17.81 -5.71
N ASP A 157 0.73 -17.85 -4.47
CA ASP A 157 -0.42 -18.70 -4.12
C ASP A 157 -1.70 -18.35 -4.91
N TYR A 158 -1.79 -17.12 -5.42
CA TYR A 158 -2.97 -16.61 -6.13
C TYR A 158 -2.84 -16.67 -7.65
N VAL A 159 -1.61 -16.65 -8.18
CA VAL A 159 -1.37 -16.65 -9.63
C VAL A 159 -0.91 -18.00 -10.18
N LEU A 160 -0.33 -18.88 -9.35
CA LEU A 160 0.11 -20.21 -9.78
C LEU A 160 -1.09 -21.15 -9.94
N ASP A 161 -1.19 -21.81 -11.10
CA ASP A 161 -2.24 -22.76 -11.42
C ASP A 161 -1.70 -24.19 -11.41
N GLN A 162 -1.94 -24.91 -10.31
CA GLN A 162 -1.48 -26.28 -10.13
C GLN A 162 -2.06 -27.23 -11.17
N ALA A 163 -3.37 -27.18 -11.38
CA ALA A 163 -4.06 -28.09 -12.28
C ALA A 163 -3.59 -27.93 -13.72
N ALA A 164 -3.49 -26.69 -14.20
CA ALA A 164 -2.97 -26.39 -15.52
C ALA A 164 -1.48 -26.76 -15.65
N SER A 165 -0.68 -26.55 -14.62
CA SER A 165 0.75 -26.93 -14.59
C SER A 165 0.91 -28.44 -14.72
N GLN A 166 0.14 -29.24 -13.98
CA GLN A 166 0.13 -30.70 -14.09
C GLN A 166 -0.34 -31.17 -15.45
N ALA A 167 -1.43 -30.58 -15.97
CA ALA A 167 -2.01 -30.93 -17.26
C ALA A 167 -1.06 -30.64 -18.43
N SER A 168 -0.16 -29.66 -18.29
CA SER A 168 0.83 -29.32 -19.34
C SER A 168 1.83 -30.45 -19.60
N GLY A 169 2.09 -31.31 -18.62
CA GLY A 169 3.10 -32.37 -18.66
C GLY A 169 4.55 -31.89 -18.72
N ASP A 170 4.80 -30.58 -18.65
CA ASP A 170 6.14 -29.97 -18.63
C ASP A 170 6.52 -29.58 -17.20
N ASN A 171 7.39 -30.38 -16.57
CA ASN A 171 7.86 -30.21 -15.20
C ASN A 171 8.65 -28.89 -14.97
N THR A 172 8.95 -28.15 -16.02
CA THR A 172 9.73 -26.90 -15.93
C THR A 172 8.93 -25.65 -16.23
N ASN A 173 7.68 -25.76 -16.68
CA ASN A 173 6.87 -24.63 -17.14
C ASN A 173 5.57 -24.51 -16.32
N PRO A 174 5.62 -23.88 -15.13
CA PRO A 174 4.42 -23.65 -14.32
C PRO A 174 3.46 -22.74 -15.06
N GLN A 175 2.17 -23.08 -15.03
CA GLN A 175 1.12 -22.25 -15.59
C GLN A 175 0.62 -21.24 -14.57
N VAL A 176 0.11 -20.11 -15.05
CA VAL A 176 -0.43 -19.03 -14.23
C VAL A 176 -1.81 -18.60 -14.75
N ASN A 177 -2.64 -18.12 -13.85
CA ASN A 177 -3.87 -17.41 -14.20
C ASN A 177 -4.04 -16.16 -13.32
N PHE A 178 -4.84 -15.21 -13.77
CA PHE A 178 -5.03 -13.93 -13.10
C PHE A 178 -6.50 -13.69 -12.71
N ALA A 179 -7.29 -14.74 -12.65
CA ALA A 179 -8.73 -14.63 -12.37
C ALA A 179 -9.02 -13.90 -11.06
N GLN A 180 -8.20 -14.13 -10.01
CA GLN A 180 -8.38 -13.45 -8.73
C GLN A 180 -7.98 -11.97 -8.78
N ALA A 181 -7.05 -11.60 -9.64
CA ALA A 181 -6.61 -10.21 -9.84
C ALA A 181 -7.43 -9.44 -10.89
N ASP A 182 -8.27 -10.11 -11.68
CA ASP A 182 -8.94 -9.56 -12.87
C ASP A 182 -9.69 -8.26 -12.58
N ALA A 183 -10.51 -8.22 -11.52
CA ALA A 183 -11.29 -7.04 -11.16
C ALA A 183 -10.40 -5.83 -10.81
N LEU A 184 -9.31 -6.04 -10.06
CA LEU A 184 -8.35 -4.98 -9.72
C LEU A 184 -7.54 -4.53 -10.94
N LEU A 185 -7.12 -5.46 -11.79
CA LEU A 185 -6.39 -5.15 -13.02
C LEU A 185 -7.24 -4.31 -13.96
N LYS A 186 -8.51 -4.66 -14.14
CA LYS A 186 -9.46 -3.87 -14.94
C LYS A 186 -9.66 -2.48 -14.32
N TYR A 187 -9.91 -2.40 -13.02
CA TYR A 187 -10.07 -1.12 -12.32
C TYR A 187 -8.85 -0.21 -12.49
N CYS A 188 -7.64 -0.73 -12.29
CA CYS A 188 -6.41 0.07 -12.45
C CYS A 188 -6.19 0.49 -13.92
N GLY A 189 -6.44 -0.39 -14.90
CA GLY A 189 -6.31 -0.07 -16.33
C GLY A 189 -7.29 0.99 -16.80
N GLU A 190 -8.56 0.87 -16.43
CA GLU A 190 -9.62 1.82 -16.77
C GLU A 190 -9.38 3.20 -16.15
N ASN A 191 -8.93 3.27 -14.91
CA ASN A 191 -8.66 4.51 -14.19
C ASN A 191 -7.21 5.02 -14.36
N LYS A 192 -6.36 4.30 -15.13
CA LYS A 192 -4.95 4.62 -15.39
C LYS A 192 -4.13 4.80 -14.11
N ILE A 193 -4.38 3.95 -13.13
CA ILE A 193 -3.68 3.96 -11.85
C ILE A 193 -2.46 3.05 -11.98
N PRO A 194 -1.23 3.53 -11.72
CA PRO A 194 -0.03 2.71 -11.78
C PRO A 194 -0.03 1.63 -10.71
N VAL A 195 0.38 0.42 -11.09
CA VAL A 195 0.41 -0.76 -10.21
C VAL A 195 1.85 -1.08 -9.80
N ARG A 196 2.00 -1.37 -8.53
CA ARG A 196 3.19 -1.95 -7.95
C ARG A 196 2.97 -3.46 -7.81
N GLY A 197 3.64 -4.27 -8.63
CA GLY A 197 3.51 -5.73 -8.62
C GLY A 197 4.12 -6.32 -7.34
N HIS A 198 3.36 -7.13 -6.62
CA HIS A 198 3.78 -7.74 -5.37
C HIS A 198 3.21 -9.17 -5.26
N THR A 199 4.02 -10.17 -5.24
CA THR A 199 5.48 -10.29 -5.40
C THR A 199 5.80 -11.56 -6.21
N LEU A 200 6.96 -11.64 -6.87
CA LEU A 200 7.29 -12.82 -7.69
C LEU A 200 7.88 -13.97 -6.86
N VAL A 201 8.89 -13.69 -6.04
CA VAL A 201 9.63 -14.73 -5.29
C VAL A 201 9.55 -14.42 -3.80
N TRP A 202 8.86 -15.28 -3.07
CA TRP A 202 8.68 -15.15 -1.64
C TRP A 202 8.72 -16.52 -0.95
N HIS A 203 9.19 -16.58 0.30
CA HIS A 203 9.24 -17.81 1.09
C HIS A 203 7.87 -18.18 1.67
N SER A 204 6.99 -17.20 1.85
CA SER A 204 5.60 -17.35 2.28
C SER A 204 4.66 -17.22 1.07
N GLN A 205 3.42 -17.63 1.20
CA GLN A 205 2.39 -17.60 0.14
C GLN A 205 2.91 -18.04 -1.25
N THR A 206 3.80 -19.06 -1.24
CA THR A 206 4.24 -19.78 -2.42
C THR A 206 4.00 -21.27 -2.14
N PRO A 207 3.15 -21.96 -2.91
CA PRO A 207 2.73 -23.32 -2.57
C PRO A 207 3.86 -24.32 -2.69
N ASP A 208 3.96 -25.28 -1.76
CA ASP A 208 5.03 -26.28 -1.75
C ASP A 208 5.09 -27.13 -3.02
N TRP A 209 3.92 -27.42 -3.65
CA TRP A 209 3.87 -28.18 -4.90
C TRP A 209 4.67 -27.53 -6.03
N PHE A 210 4.82 -26.21 -6.02
CA PHE A 210 5.64 -25.46 -6.98
C PHE A 210 7.11 -25.90 -6.96
N PHE A 211 7.59 -26.39 -5.83
CA PHE A 211 8.97 -26.86 -5.62
C PHE A 211 9.13 -28.38 -5.78
N LYS A 212 8.04 -29.09 -6.14
CA LYS A 212 8.03 -30.55 -6.17
C LYS A 212 7.86 -31.09 -7.58
N GLU A 213 8.32 -32.31 -7.81
CA GLU A 213 8.25 -33.00 -9.11
C GLU A 213 6.80 -33.06 -9.63
N ASN A 214 6.65 -32.77 -10.92
CA ASN A 214 5.38 -32.78 -11.62
C ASN A 214 4.29 -31.87 -10.99
N PHE A 215 4.70 -30.84 -10.23
CA PHE A 215 3.80 -29.95 -9.49
C PHE A 215 2.84 -30.70 -8.54
N SER A 216 3.25 -31.86 -8.04
CA SER A 216 2.44 -32.71 -7.17
C SER A 216 2.71 -32.43 -5.70
N ASP A 217 1.66 -32.39 -4.86
CA ASP A 217 1.82 -32.26 -3.41
C ASP A 217 2.63 -33.41 -2.78
N ASP A 218 2.57 -34.59 -3.38
CA ASP A 218 3.29 -35.79 -2.94
C ASP A 218 4.63 -36.01 -3.66
N GLY A 219 5.00 -35.09 -4.59
CA GLY A 219 6.26 -35.18 -5.35
C GLY A 219 7.49 -34.97 -4.47
N ASP A 220 8.64 -35.49 -4.91
CA ASP A 220 9.94 -35.17 -4.34
C ASP A 220 10.30 -33.70 -4.66
N TRP A 221 11.17 -33.09 -3.87
CA TRP A 221 11.71 -31.77 -4.14
C TRP A 221 12.57 -31.81 -5.42
N VAL A 222 12.34 -30.85 -6.33
CA VAL A 222 13.11 -30.76 -7.57
C VAL A 222 14.55 -30.35 -7.28
N ASP A 223 15.44 -30.63 -8.22
CA ASP A 223 16.82 -30.14 -8.17
C ASP A 223 16.92 -28.65 -8.57
N LYS A 224 18.10 -28.07 -8.31
CA LYS A 224 18.37 -26.66 -8.61
C LYS A 224 18.23 -26.32 -10.09
N ASP A 225 18.66 -27.19 -11.01
CA ASP A 225 18.61 -26.94 -12.45
C ASP A 225 17.15 -26.91 -12.95
N THR A 226 16.31 -27.80 -12.44
CA THR A 226 14.87 -27.78 -12.70
C THR A 226 14.23 -26.51 -12.14
N MET A 227 14.58 -26.14 -10.89
CA MET A 227 14.03 -24.95 -10.24
C MET A 227 14.43 -23.65 -10.93
N LEU A 228 15.63 -23.54 -11.47
CA LEU A 228 16.06 -22.40 -12.28
C LEU A 228 15.16 -22.20 -13.52
N LYS A 229 14.86 -23.30 -14.23
CA LYS A 229 13.94 -23.26 -15.39
C LYS A 229 12.50 -22.88 -14.96
N ARG A 230 12.03 -23.43 -13.85
CA ARG A 230 10.71 -23.09 -13.30
C ARG A 230 10.62 -21.62 -12.93
N MET A 231 11.61 -21.09 -12.22
CA MET A 231 11.67 -19.69 -11.84
C MET A 231 11.67 -18.78 -13.07
N GLU A 232 12.48 -19.10 -14.09
CA GLU A 232 12.50 -18.34 -15.33
C GLU A 232 11.13 -18.36 -16.03
N ASN A 233 10.57 -19.54 -16.24
CA ASN A 233 9.27 -19.68 -16.91
C ASN A 233 8.13 -19.06 -16.10
N TYR A 234 8.13 -19.19 -14.77
CA TYR A 234 7.16 -18.55 -13.89
C TYR A 234 7.18 -17.02 -14.03
N ILE A 235 8.35 -16.41 -13.85
CA ILE A 235 8.51 -14.95 -13.97
C ILE A 235 8.11 -14.47 -15.37
N LYS A 236 8.52 -15.20 -16.42
CA LYS A 236 8.11 -14.93 -17.79
C LYS A 236 6.58 -15.00 -17.94
N ASN A 237 5.95 -16.08 -17.51
CA ASN A 237 4.53 -16.30 -17.67
C ASN A 237 3.71 -15.24 -16.93
N VAL A 238 4.14 -14.80 -15.74
CA VAL A 238 3.49 -13.72 -15.01
C VAL A 238 3.64 -12.40 -15.78
N MET A 239 4.85 -11.98 -16.12
CA MET A 239 5.09 -10.66 -16.71
C MET A 239 4.53 -10.55 -18.14
N GLU A 240 4.79 -11.53 -19.00
CA GLU A 240 4.27 -11.53 -20.38
C GLU A 240 2.76 -11.79 -20.41
N GLY A 241 2.24 -12.61 -19.48
CA GLY A 241 0.81 -12.90 -19.35
C GLY A 241 0.03 -11.64 -18.98
N LEU A 242 0.47 -10.90 -17.96
CA LEU A 242 -0.13 -9.63 -17.56
C LEU A 242 -0.06 -8.59 -18.68
N ALA A 243 1.10 -8.41 -19.32
CA ALA A 243 1.26 -7.47 -20.41
C ALA A 243 0.38 -7.79 -21.63
N THR A 244 0.07 -9.08 -21.84
CA THR A 244 -0.76 -9.55 -22.97
C THR A 244 -2.25 -9.43 -22.66
N GLN A 245 -2.68 -9.82 -21.46
CA GLN A 245 -4.09 -9.87 -21.07
C GLN A 245 -4.61 -8.51 -20.59
N TYR A 246 -3.73 -7.69 -19.99
CA TYR A 246 -4.08 -6.38 -19.42
C TYR A 246 -3.14 -5.28 -19.92
N PRO A 247 -3.13 -5.00 -21.24
CA PRO A 247 -2.19 -4.07 -21.87
C PRO A 247 -2.37 -2.61 -21.40
N ASP A 248 -3.52 -2.27 -20.82
CA ASP A 248 -3.83 -0.94 -20.32
C ASP A 248 -3.35 -0.70 -18.87
N VAL A 249 -2.83 -1.73 -18.19
CA VAL A 249 -2.30 -1.64 -16.83
C VAL A 249 -0.82 -1.30 -16.86
N GLU A 250 -0.44 -0.19 -16.23
CA GLU A 250 0.95 0.21 -16.06
C GLU A 250 1.55 -0.45 -14.81
N PHE A 251 2.40 -1.46 -14.99
CA PHE A 251 3.27 -1.96 -13.92
C PHE A 251 4.55 -1.10 -13.87
N TYR A 252 4.60 -0.11 -12.97
CA TYR A 252 5.74 0.80 -12.86
C TYR A 252 6.85 0.27 -11.96
N ALA A 253 6.53 -0.68 -11.09
CA ALA A 253 7.45 -1.31 -10.14
C ALA A 253 7.06 -2.78 -9.88
N TRP A 254 8.03 -3.63 -9.54
CA TRP A 254 7.83 -5.01 -9.10
C TRP A 254 8.73 -5.35 -7.91
N ASP A 255 8.16 -5.95 -6.87
CA ASP A 255 8.89 -6.69 -5.84
C ASP A 255 9.32 -8.04 -6.40
N VAL A 256 10.56 -8.10 -6.87
CA VAL A 256 11.10 -9.33 -7.49
C VAL A 256 11.32 -10.41 -6.45
N VAL A 257 11.92 -10.03 -5.32
CA VAL A 257 12.13 -10.91 -4.17
C VAL A 257 11.66 -10.22 -2.91
N ASN A 258 10.90 -10.96 -2.12
CA ASN A 258 10.33 -10.51 -0.85
C ASN A 258 10.92 -11.31 0.32
N GLU A 259 11.42 -10.61 1.37
CA GLU A 259 11.73 -11.14 2.71
C GLU A 259 12.73 -12.31 2.73
N ALA A 260 13.84 -12.21 2.01
CA ALA A 260 14.83 -13.30 1.96
C ALA A 260 15.79 -13.32 3.16
N TRP A 261 15.87 -12.23 3.95
CA TRP A 261 16.79 -12.11 5.07
C TRP A 261 16.08 -12.18 6.42
N LEU A 262 16.74 -12.80 7.41
CA LEU A 262 16.33 -12.72 8.82
C LEU A 262 16.80 -11.39 9.45
N ASP A 263 16.24 -11.03 10.61
CA ASP A 263 16.54 -9.76 11.28
C ASP A 263 18.01 -9.61 11.69
N ASP A 264 18.71 -10.73 11.89
CA ASP A 264 20.15 -10.77 12.18
C ASP A 264 21.05 -10.66 10.93
N GLY A 265 20.43 -10.60 9.74
CA GLY A 265 21.14 -10.53 8.46
C GLY A 265 21.55 -11.88 7.89
N ASN A 266 21.15 -12.99 8.49
CA ASN A 266 21.39 -14.32 7.95
C ASN A 266 20.31 -14.71 6.92
N PRO A 267 20.63 -15.61 5.96
CA PRO A 267 19.62 -16.25 5.11
C PRO A 267 18.58 -17.01 5.95
N ARG A 268 17.37 -17.16 5.41
CA ARG A 268 16.37 -18.06 5.99
C ARG A 268 16.89 -19.50 6.01
N LYS A 269 16.27 -20.35 6.83
CA LYS A 269 16.62 -21.78 6.93
C LYS A 269 16.01 -22.58 5.77
N ALA A 270 16.65 -23.66 5.39
CA ALA A 270 16.07 -24.62 4.46
C ALA A 270 14.79 -25.25 5.07
N GLY A 271 13.67 -25.18 4.35
CA GLY A 271 12.40 -25.66 4.86
C GLY A 271 11.31 -25.71 3.80
N SER A 272 10.06 -25.51 4.20
CA SER A 272 8.87 -25.49 3.35
C SER A 272 8.00 -24.29 3.73
N SER A 273 7.12 -23.85 2.84
CA SER A 273 6.16 -22.77 3.11
C SER A 273 5.12 -23.17 4.18
N LYS A 274 4.92 -24.47 4.38
CA LYS A 274 4.03 -25.05 5.41
C LYS A 274 4.75 -25.35 6.74
N SER A 275 6.02 -24.95 6.88
CA SER A 275 6.78 -25.16 8.12
C SER A 275 6.19 -24.34 9.26
N GLU A 276 6.11 -24.91 10.46
CA GLU A 276 5.79 -24.17 11.69
C GLU A 276 6.88 -23.10 12.02
N ASP A 277 8.11 -23.30 11.54
CA ASP A 277 9.18 -22.29 11.64
C ASP A 277 9.04 -21.26 10.50
N SER A 278 8.48 -20.10 10.81
CA SER A 278 8.33 -18.97 9.87
C SER A 278 9.64 -18.49 9.26
N ASN A 279 10.78 -18.90 9.81
CA ASN A 279 12.12 -18.60 9.28
C ASN A 279 12.53 -19.54 8.14
N SER A 280 11.69 -20.50 7.76
CA SER A 280 11.97 -21.47 6.70
C SER A 280 11.72 -20.90 5.31
N SER A 281 12.44 -21.46 4.32
CA SER A 281 12.31 -21.11 2.91
C SER A 281 12.52 -22.35 2.03
N ALA A 282 11.57 -22.64 1.15
CA ALA A 282 11.70 -23.64 0.11
C ALA A 282 12.77 -23.25 -0.92
N TRP A 283 12.95 -21.97 -1.18
CA TRP A 283 14.02 -21.46 -2.03
C TRP A 283 15.40 -21.82 -1.48
N VAL A 284 15.64 -21.52 -0.19
CA VAL A 284 16.92 -21.89 0.47
C VAL A 284 17.09 -23.41 0.53
N ARG A 285 15.99 -24.18 0.66
CA ARG A 285 16.06 -25.64 0.60
C ARG A 285 16.63 -26.13 -0.73
N ILE A 286 16.23 -25.56 -1.84
CA ILE A 286 16.67 -25.97 -3.19
C ILE A 286 18.06 -25.41 -3.51
N PHE A 287 18.31 -24.14 -3.18
CA PHE A 287 19.53 -23.44 -3.58
C PHE A 287 20.67 -23.60 -2.57
N GLY A 288 20.37 -23.92 -1.32
CA GLY A 288 21.33 -24.01 -0.22
C GLY A 288 21.69 -22.67 0.43
N ASP A 289 21.39 -21.56 -0.25
CA ASP A 289 21.67 -20.19 0.18
C ASP A 289 20.73 -19.18 -0.52
N ASN A 290 21.00 -17.87 -0.39
CA ASN A 290 20.23 -16.81 -1.04
C ASN A 290 20.63 -16.53 -2.51
N SER A 291 21.39 -17.41 -3.19
CA SER A 291 21.79 -17.23 -4.60
C SER A 291 20.59 -17.17 -5.56
N PHE A 292 19.42 -17.68 -5.17
CA PHE A 292 18.18 -17.57 -5.95
C PHE A 292 17.78 -16.11 -6.22
N ILE A 293 18.16 -15.16 -5.35
CA ILE A 293 17.84 -13.73 -5.49
C ILE A 293 18.40 -13.20 -6.82
N GLU A 294 19.68 -13.46 -7.09
CA GLU A 294 20.30 -12.97 -8.32
C GLU A 294 19.62 -13.54 -9.56
N TYR A 295 19.31 -14.84 -9.58
CA TYR A 295 18.59 -15.46 -10.70
C TYR A 295 17.20 -14.87 -10.89
N ALA A 296 16.45 -14.63 -9.81
CA ALA A 296 15.15 -13.99 -9.88
C ALA A 296 15.22 -12.60 -10.54
N PHE A 297 16.21 -11.79 -10.13
CA PHE A 297 16.42 -10.47 -10.73
C PHE A 297 16.90 -10.54 -12.19
N GLN A 298 17.75 -11.51 -12.56
CA GLN A 298 18.13 -11.74 -13.96
C GLN A 298 16.91 -12.03 -14.84
N TYR A 299 16.04 -12.92 -14.39
CA TYR A 299 14.82 -13.26 -15.12
C TYR A 299 13.80 -12.12 -15.15
N ALA A 300 13.59 -11.45 -14.03
CA ALA A 300 12.73 -10.28 -13.99
C ALA A 300 13.22 -9.17 -14.93
N ARG A 301 14.52 -8.86 -14.93
CA ARG A 301 15.13 -7.87 -15.84
C ARG A 301 14.94 -8.24 -17.31
N LYS A 302 14.92 -9.53 -17.63
CA LYS A 302 14.74 -10.04 -18.99
C LYS A 302 13.30 -9.86 -19.50
N TYR A 303 12.31 -10.01 -18.62
CA TYR A 303 10.89 -10.10 -19.00
C TYR A 303 10.04 -8.91 -18.55
N ALA A 304 10.53 -8.08 -17.66
CA ALA A 304 9.80 -6.89 -17.20
C ALA A 304 9.57 -5.88 -18.31
N PRO A 305 8.44 -5.14 -18.27
CA PRO A 305 8.25 -3.98 -19.12
C PRO A 305 9.42 -2.99 -19.00
N LYS A 306 9.77 -2.33 -20.11
CA LYS A 306 10.99 -1.50 -20.21
C LYS A 306 11.10 -0.41 -19.12
N ASN A 307 9.98 0.16 -18.71
CA ASN A 307 9.93 1.25 -17.73
C ASN A 307 9.62 0.78 -16.31
N CYS A 308 9.47 -0.53 -16.11
CA CYS A 308 9.18 -1.11 -14.80
C CYS A 308 10.47 -1.23 -13.98
N LYS A 309 10.47 -0.66 -12.80
CA LYS A 309 11.58 -0.75 -11.84
C LYS A 309 11.49 -2.02 -11.01
N LEU A 310 12.63 -2.63 -10.71
CA LEU A 310 12.76 -3.90 -9.99
C LEU A 310 13.30 -3.68 -8.58
N TYR A 311 12.56 -4.14 -7.57
CA TYR A 311 12.86 -3.94 -6.15
C TYR A 311 13.09 -5.26 -5.43
N TYR A 312 13.95 -5.18 -4.42
CA TYR A 312 13.96 -6.11 -3.30
C TYR A 312 13.14 -5.50 -2.17
N ASN A 313 12.22 -6.24 -1.56
CA ASN A 313 11.30 -5.77 -0.53
C ASN A 313 11.45 -6.58 0.76
N ASP A 314 11.49 -5.92 1.93
CA ASP A 314 11.60 -6.63 3.22
C ASP A 314 11.00 -5.80 4.38
N PHE A 315 10.63 -6.48 5.46
CA PHE A 315 10.19 -5.90 6.72
C PHE A 315 11.33 -5.87 7.75
N ASN A 316 11.16 -5.13 8.85
CA ASN A 316 12.20 -4.93 9.87
C ASN A 316 13.55 -4.50 9.25
N GLU A 317 13.50 -3.84 8.12
CA GLU A 317 14.63 -3.38 7.32
C GLU A 317 15.53 -2.40 8.07
N TYR A 318 15.02 -1.85 9.17
CA TYR A 318 15.75 -1.00 10.13
C TYR A 318 16.57 -1.79 11.16
N MET A 319 16.48 -3.12 11.20
CA MET A 319 17.32 -3.97 12.06
C MET A 319 18.76 -4.01 11.51
N PRO A 320 19.79 -3.64 12.30
CA PRO A 320 21.13 -3.38 11.76
C PRO A 320 21.75 -4.53 10.97
N GLY A 321 21.50 -5.79 11.39
CA GLY A 321 21.95 -6.99 10.67
C GLY A 321 21.30 -7.08 9.29
N LYS A 322 19.96 -6.99 9.25
CA LYS A 322 19.15 -7.05 8.03
C LYS A 322 19.46 -5.86 7.11
N THR A 323 19.51 -4.62 7.64
CA THR A 323 19.90 -3.43 6.88
C THR A 323 21.23 -3.63 6.16
N THR A 324 22.22 -4.25 6.84
CA THR A 324 23.54 -4.51 6.26
C THR A 324 23.48 -5.58 5.18
N ALA A 325 22.74 -6.66 5.39
CA ALA A 325 22.57 -7.74 4.42
C ALA A 325 21.87 -7.25 3.15
N ILE A 326 20.78 -6.50 3.29
CA ILE A 326 20.04 -5.89 2.17
C ILE A 326 20.96 -4.93 1.40
N TYR A 327 21.68 -4.05 2.09
CA TYR A 327 22.60 -3.11 1.47
C TYR A 327 23.66 -3.81 0.62
N ASN A 328 24.32 -4.83 1.16
CA ASN A 328 25.39 -5.56 0.46
C ASN A 328 24.84 -6.28 -0.78
N MET A 329 23.73 -7.00 -0.64
CA MET A 329 23.05 -7.67 -1.75
C MET A 329 22.63 -6.66 -2.84
N ALA A 330 22.01 -5.54 -2.43
CA ALA A 330 21.57 -4.51 -3.37
C ALA A 330 22.72 -3.89 -4.15
N MET A 331 23.88 -3.67 -3.51
CA MET A 331 25.08 -3.18 -4.19
C MET A 331 25.64 -4.19 -5.20
N GLU A 332 25.66 -5.49 -4.86
CA GLU A 332 26.07 -6.54 -5.81
C GLU A 332 25.15 -6.62 -7.03
N LEU A 333 23.83 -6.54 -6.82
CA LEU A 333 22.85 -6.53 -7.91
C LEU A 333 22.94 -5.25 -8.74
N LYS A 334 23.19 -4.10 -8.11
CA LYS A 334 23.40 -2.81 -8.77
C LYS A 334 24.60 -2.84 -9.72
N GLU A 335 25.73 -3.37 -9.27
CA GLU A 335 26.92 -3.53 -10.10
C GLU A 335 26.66 -4.36 -11.37
N LYS A 336 25.71 -5.30 -11.30
CA LYS A 336 25.27 -6.14 -12.41
C LYS A 336 24.13 -5.50 -13.24
N GLY A 337 23.62 -4.33 -12.85
CA GLY A 337 22.48 -3.66 -13.52
C GLY A 337 21.14 -4.38 -13.37
N LEU A 338 20.97 -5.17 -12.32
CA LEU A 338 19.81 -6.04 -12.12
C LEU A 338 18.69 -5.41 -11.27
N ILE A 339 19.04 -4.56 -10.31
CA ILE A 339 18.11 -3.93 -9.36
C ILE A 339 18.00 -2.43 -9.61
N ASP A 340 16.81 -1.85 -9.41
CA ASP A 340 16.56 -0.41 -9.51
C ASP A 340 16.28 0.22 -8.15
N GLY A 341 15.78 -0.54 -7.16
CA GLY A 341 15.42 0.04 -5.87
C GLY A 341 15.32 -0.97 -4.73
N ILE A 342 15.14 -0.40 -3.54
CA ILE A 342 14.93 -1.11 -2.28
C ILE A 342 13.54 -0.73 -1.77
N GLY A 343 12.69 -1.74 -1.51
CA GLY A 343 11.40 -1.61 -0.86
C GLY A 343 11.55 -1.79 0.65
N MET A 344 11.07 -0.81 1.39
CA MET A 344 10.98 -0.82 2.85
C MET A 344 9.52 -1.07 3.22
N GLN A 345 9.18 -2.24 3.75
CA GLN A 345 7.79 -2.54 4.12
C GLN A 345 7.29 -1.56 5.20
N SER A 346 8.15 -1.26 6.18
CA SER A 346 7.83 -0.28 7.22
C SER A 346 6.58 -0.62 8.04
N HIS A 347 6.44 -1.90 8.39
CA HIS A 347 5.48 -2.35 9.39
C HIS A 347 5.99 -1.98 10.78
N LEU A 348 5.58 -0.83 11.28
CA LEU A 348 6.11 -0.23 12.51
C LEU A 348 5.16 -0.41 13.71
N ASP A 349 5.66 -0.03 14.88
CA ASP A 349 4.90 0.00 16.12
C ASP A 349 5.33 1.20 16.98
N VAL A 350 4.42 1.82 17.70
CA VAL A 350 4.73 2.97 18.58
C VAL A 350 5.80 2.68 19.63
N GLY A 351 6.07 1.41 19.93
CA GLY A 351 7.12 0.97 20.83
C GLY A 351 8.48 0.83 20.17
N PHE A 352 8.54 0.49 18.88
CA PHE A 352 9.78 0.28 18.13
C PHE A 352 9.50 0.12 16.61
N PRO A 353 10.35 0.67 15.72
CA PRO A 353 11.54 1.48 16.00
C PRO A 353 11.17 2.92 16.36
N ASN A 354 12.09 3.63 17.00
CA ASN A 354 11.98 5.09 17.05
C ASN A 354 12.49 5.71 15.73
N ALA A 355 12.12 6.97 15.47
CA ALA A 355 12.47 7.69 14.26
C ALA A 355 13.99 7.72 13.98
N SER A 356 14.84 7.86 15.00
CA SER A 356 16.29 7.86 14.83
C SER A 356 16.85 6.51 14.36
N THR A 357 16.29 5.40 14.82
CA THR A 357 16.68 4.05 14.36
C THR A 357 16.24 3.84 12.92
N TYR A 358 15.03 4.25 12.58
CA TYR A 358 14.47 4.14 11.24
C TYR A 358 15.28 5.00 10.23
N ARG A 359 15.60 6.25 10.59
CA ARG A 359 16.42 7.16 9.77
C ARG A 359 17.77 6.54 9.39
N LYS A 360 18.44 5.81 10.30
CA LYS A 360 19.73 5.15 9.99
C LYS A 360 19.63 4.10 8.88
N ALA A 361 18.50 3.41 8.78
CA ALA A 361 18.28 2.47 7.67
C ALA A 361 18.09 3.22 6.35
N ILE A 362 17.28 4.27 6.33
CA ILE A 362 17.11 5.14 5.15
C ILE A 362 18.45 5.76 4.73
N ASP A 363 19.24 6.31 5.66
CA ASP A 363 20.60 6.82 5.39
C ASP A 363 21.44 5.78 4.65
N LYS A 364 21.42 4.54 5.15
CA LYS A 364 22.18 3.44 4.60
C LYS A 364 21.72 3.08 3.18
N PHE A 365 20.41 2.98 2.97
CA PHE A 365 19.83 2.65 1.66
C PHE A 365 19.99 3.80 0.65
N ALA A 366 19.78 5.05 1.06
CA ALA A 366 20.02 6.21 0.21
C ALA A 366 21.47 6.30 -0.27
N SER A 367 22.45 5.89 0.56
CA SER A 367 23.86 5.84 0.18
C SER A 367 24.17 4.85 -0.97
N THR A 368 23.24 3.93 -1.30
CA THR A 368 23.38 3.06 -2.48
C THR A 368 23.19 3.83 -3.78
N GLY A 369 22.48 4.97 -3.76
CA GLY A 369 22.01 5.67 -4.96
C GLY A 369 21.02 4.86 -5.79
N LEU A 370 20.35 3.87 -5.19
CA LEU A 370 19.17 3.19 -5.72
C LEU A 370 17.92 3.96 -5.28
N ASP A 371 16.83 3.76 -6.00
CA ASP A 371 15.52 4.26 -5.60
C ASP A 371 15.03 3.56 -4.30
N ILE A 372 14.35 4.28 -3.46
CA ILE A 372 13.69 3.73 -2.27
C ILE A 372 12.18 3.89 -2.45
N GLN A 373 11.43 2.85 -2.11
CA GLN A 373 10.00 2.95 -1.90
C GLN A 373 9.64 2.43 -0.51
N VAL A 374 8.84 3.20 0.22
CA VAL A 374 8.13 2.70 1.39
C VAL A 374 6.91 1.97 0.87
N THR A 375 6.81 0.68 1.13
CA THR A 375 5.95 -0.21 0.34
C THR A 375 4.70 -0.68 1.06
N GLU A 376 4.71 -0.68 2.39
CA GLU A 376 3.67 -1.33 3.20
C GLU A 376 3.48 -0.62 4.56
N LEU A 377 3.57 0.72 4.57
CA LEU A 377 3.54 1.50 5.80
C LEU A 377 2.28 1.24 6.61
N ASP A 378 2.46 0.77 7.81
CA ASP A 378 1.48 0.79 8.89
C ASP A 378 2.18 0.99 10.24
N ILE A 379 1.55 1.72 11.18
CA ILE A 379 2.11 1.97 12.51
C ILE A 379 1.12 1.55 13.58
N THR A 380 1.37 0.40 14.20
CA THR A 380 0.45 -0.15 15.22
C THR A 380 0.57 0.51 16.58
N THR A 381 -0.56 0.57 17.29
CA THR A 381 -0.63 0.80 18.73
C THR A 381 -1.57 -0.21 19.39
N SER A 382 -1.25 -0.65 20.60
CA SER A 382 -2.16 -1.43 21.45
C SER A 382 -2.97 -0.56 22.41
N ASP A 383 -2.65 0.74 22.49
CA ASP A 383 -3.35 1.73 23.31
C ASP A 383 -4.25 2.57 22.39
N THR A 384 -5.55 2.29 22.42
CA THR A 384 -6.56 3.01 21.64
C THR A 384 -7.13 4.22 22.37
N SER A 385 -6.58 4.59 23.54
CA SER A 385 -6.92 5.85 24.20
C SER A 385 -6.42 7.05 23.38
N GLU A 386 -6.97 8.23 23.66
CA GLU A 386 -6.51 9.49 23.04
C GLU A 386 -4.98 9.64 23.12
N ALA A 387 -4.38 9.37 24.30
CA ALA A 387 -2.94 9.44 24.48
C ALA A 387 -2.16 8.40 23.67
N GLY A 388 -2.73 7.22 23.43
CA GLY A 388 -2.12 6.19 22.58
C GLY A 388 -2.19 6.56 21.10
N LEU A 389 -3.32 7.10 20.64
CA LEU A 389 -3.49 7.59 19.27
C LEU A 389 -2.62 8.83 19.00
N GLU A 390 -2.41 9.69 20.00
CA GLU A 390 -1.47 10.81 19.91
C GLU A 390 -0.02 10.37 19.73
N LYS A 391 0.41 9.30 20.42
CA LYS A 391 1.75 8.71 20.21
C LYS A 391 1.90 8.11 18.82
N GLN A 392 0.84 7.48 18.30
CA GLN A 392 0.80 6.97 16.93
C GLN A 392 0.95 8.13 15.93
N ALA A 393 0.18 9.19 16.11
CA ALA A 393 0.25 10.40 15.30
C ALA A 393 1.65 11.03 15.31
N GLN A 394 2.27 11.13 16.48
CA GLN A 394 3.63 11.67 16.59
C GLN A 394 4.65 10.82 15.80
N LEU A 395 4.55 9.47 15.89
CA LEU A 395 5.47 8.62 15.13
C LEU A 395 5.21 8.73 13.62
N TYR A 396 3.94 8.81 13.18
CA TYR A 396 3.62 9.08 11.77
C TYR A 396 4.26 10.40 11.30
N SER A 397 4.12 11.48 12.07
CA SER A 397 4.74 12.77 11.78
C SER A 397 6.27 12.65 11.67
N ASP A 398 6.92 12.07 12.68
CA ASP A 398 8.39 11.90 12.70
C ASP A 398 8.90 11.09 11.49
N ILE A 399 8.14 10.08 11.06
CA ILE A 399 8.49 9.21 9.92
C ILE A 399 8.27 9.95 8.59
N PHE A 400 7.18 10.70 8.43
CA PHE A 400 6.95 11.49 7.22
C PHE A 400 7.93 12.66 7.10
N ASP A 401 8.38 13.27 8.20
CA ASP A 401 9.48 14.25 8.19
C ASP A 401 10.77 13.61 7.64
N ILE A 402 11.06 12.35 8.01
CA ILE A 402 12.19 11.62 7.42
C ILE A 402 11.97 11.42 5.91
N TYR A 403 10.79 11.04 5.47
CA TYR A 403 10.52 10.83 4.05
C TYR A 403 10.70 12.11 3.23
N THR A 404 10.26 13.25 3.73
CA THR A 404 10.47 14.54 3.05
C THR A 404 11.94 14.95 3.00
N ASP A 405 12.73 14.70 4.06
CA ASP A 405 14.17 14.89 4.06
C ASP A 405 14.90 14.08 2.98
N TYR A 406 14.37 12.89 2.66
CA TYR A 406 14.94 11.96 1.66
C TYR A 406 14.14 11.87 0.35
N ALA A 407 13.32 12.87 0.05
CA ALA A 407 12.45 12.86 -1.14
C ALA A 407 13.19 12.76 -2.49
N ASP A 408 14.49 13.06 -2.52
CA ASP A 408 15.31 12.86 -3.72
C ASP A 408 15.73 11.37 -3.91
N SER A 409 15.57 10.56 -2.88
CA SER A 409 15.87 9.11 -2.88
C SER A 409 14.60 8.26 -2.77
N ILE A 410 13.48 8.82 -2.28
CA ILE A 410 12.21 8.11 -2.08
C ILE A 410 11.25 8.50 -3.20
N SER A 411 10.80 7.54 -4.00
CA SER A 411 9.88 7.80 -5.11
C SER A 411 8.41 7.51 -4.81
N ALA A 412 8.12 6.71 -3.78
CA ALA A 412 6.76 6.39 -3.37
C ALA A 412 6.67 6.03 -1.87
N VAL A 413 5.52 6.37 -1.27
CA VAL A 413 5.09 5.92 0.05
C VAL A 413 3.72 5.25 -0.11
N VAL A 414 3.66 3.95 0.15
CA VAL A 414 2.46 3.12 0.04
C VAL A 414 2.02 2.71 1.44
N VAL A 415 0.83 3.13 1.85
CA VAL A 415 0.21 2.72 3.12
C VAL A 415 -0.43 1.34 2.94
N TRP A 416 -0.24 0.42 3.91
CA TRP A 416 -0.71 -0.96 3.74
C TRP A 416 -2.18 -1.13 4.14
N GLY A 417 -3.05 -0.48 3.38
CA GLY A 417 -4.51 -0.44 3.56
C GLY A 417 -5.02 0.97 3.80
N VAL A 418 -6.35 1.12 3.90
CA VAL A 418 -7.01 2.42 4.01
C VAL A 418 -7.62 2.62 5.40
N THR A 419 -8.44 1.68 5.88
CA THR A 419 -9.16 1.75 7.15
C THR A 419 -8.70 0.69 8.14
N ASP A 420 -8.70 1.00 9.42
CA ASP A 420 -8.21 0.14 10.50
C ASP A 420 -8.86 -1.25 10.51
N ASP A 421 -10.17 -1.34 10.30
CA ASP A 421 -10.94 -2.59 10.33
C ASP A 421 -10.56 -3.56 9.21
N GLN A 422 -10.06 -3.05 8.08
CA GLN A 422 -9.65 -3.85 6.93
C GLN A 422 -8.14 -4.15 6.89
N SER A 423 -7.40 -3.66 7.88
CA SER A 423 -5.98 -3.97 8.01
C SER A 423 -5.75 -5.41 8.48
N TRP A 424 -4.71 -6.07 7.98
CA TRP A 424 -4.24 -7.35 8.52
C TRP A 424 -3.83 -7.27 10.00
N ARG A 425 -3.61 -6.05 10.52
CA ARG A 425 -3.28 -5.72 11.92
C ARG A 425 -4.41 -4.95 12.60
N ALA A 426 -5.68 -5.14 12.18
CA ALA A 426 -6.85 -4.37 12.60
C ALA A 426 -7.00 -4.20 14.12
N THR A 427 -6.69 -5.25 14.90
CA THR A 427 -6.76 -5.20 16.38
C THR A 427 -5.81 -4.19 17.02
N ARG A 428 -4.91 -3.58 16.25
CA ARG A 428 -3.90 -2.61 16.68
C ARG A 428 -4.00 -1.27 15.96
N VAL A 429 -5.12 -1.00 15.33
CA VAL A 429 -5.54 0.26 14.68
C VAL A 429 -4.41 1.01 13.94
N PRO A 430 -3.78 0.40 12.92
CA PRO A 430 -2.49 0.86 12.40
C PRO A 430 -2.55 1.99 11.37
N LEU A 431 -3.75 2.31 10.82
CA LEU A 431 -3.90 3.11 9.61
C LEU A 431 -4.34 4.56 9.88
N LEU A 432 -4.54 5.33 8.81
CA LEU A 432 -4.82 6.77 8.88
C LEU A 432 -6.32 7.08 9.04
N PHE A 433 -7.19 6.12 8.69
CA PHE A 433 -8.65 6.25 8.80
C PHE A 433 -9.21 5.12 9.66
N ASP A 434 -10.28 5.42 10.37
CA ASP A 434 -11.01 4.45 11.20
C ASP A 434 -12.02 3.62 10.38
N GLU A 435 -12.73 2.72 11.04
CA GLU A 435 -13.77 1.86 10.44
C GLU A 435 -14.99 2.62 9.93
N ASN A 436 -15.14 3.89 10.27
CA ASN A 436 -16.19 4.79 9.80
C ASN A 436 -15.70 5.75 8.71
N PHE A 437 -14.54 5.46 8.11
CA PHE A 437 -13.90 6.28 7.08
C PHE A 437 -13.55 7.71 7.54
N GLN A 438 -13.36 7.91 8.85
CA GLN A 438 -13.00 9.18 9.43
C GLN A 438 -11.49 9.26 9.68
N ALA A 439 -10.91 10.43 9.43
CA ALA A 439 -9.49 10.68 9.60
C ALA A 439 -9.10 10.65 11.09
N LYS A 440 -8.05 9.91 11.41
CA LYS A 440 -7.48 9.78 12.75
C LYS A 440 -6.47 10.89 13.04
N PRO A 441 -6.04 11.08 14.32
CA PRO A 441 -4.94 11.99 14.65
C PRO A 441 -3.69 11.78 13.80
N ALA A 442 -3.39 10.52 13.43
CA ALA A 442 -2.29 10.15 12.54
C ALA A 442 -2.39 10.80 11.16
N TYR A 443 -3.60 10.88 10.59
CA TYR A 443 -3.81 11.58 9.31
C TYR A 443 -3.46 13.07 9.44
N TYR A 444 -4.00 13.76 10.44
CA TYR A 444 -3.78 15.20 10.62
C TYR A 444 -2.31 15.51 10.88
N SER A 445 -1.61 14.64 11.61
CA SER A 445 -0.18 14.84 11.92
C SER A 445 0.72 14.84 10.69
N ILE A 446 0.31 14.21 9.59
CA ILE A 446 1.08 14.15 8.35
C ILE A 446 0.64 15.15 7.29
N VAL A 447 -0.53 15.82 7.44
CA VAL A 447 -1.01 16.76 6.42
C VAL A 447 -0.96 18.22 6.86
N ASP A 448 -1.01 18.51 8.17
CA ASP A 448 -1.22 19.89 8.67
C ASP A 448 0.02 20.78 8.64
N ASN A 449 1.23 20.22 8.53
CA ASN A 449 2.50 20.97 8.66
C ASN A 449 3.50 20.68 7.53
N VAL A 450 3.05 20.22 6.37
CA VAL A 450 3.94 19.92 5.23
C VAL A 450 4.19 21.19 4.42
N GLU A 451 5.47 21.57 4.31
CA GLU A 451 5.87 22.68 3.44
C GLU A 451 5.81 22.23 1.96
N PRO A 452 5.22 23.01 1.04
CA PRO A 452 5.18 22.64 -0.37
C PRO A 452 6.59 22.50 -0.96
N LYS A 453 6.89 21.40 -1.63
CA LYS A 453 8.16 21.26 -2.37
C LYS A 453 8.17 22.21 -3.57
N VAL A 454 9.00 23.24 -3.53
CA VAL A 454 9.18 24.17 -4.66
C VAL A 454 9.85 23.43 -5.82
N THR A 455 9.07 23.08 -6.83
CA THR A 455 9.59 22.48 -8.05
C THR A 455 10.27 23.56 -8.89
N THR A 456 11.58 23.69 -8.79
CA THR A 456 12.36 24.58 -9.66
C THR A 456 12.39 23.98 -11.07
N THR A 457 11.45 24.35 -11.92
CA THR A 457 11.47 24.00 -13.33
C THR A 457 12.63 24.74 -13.98
N THR A 458 13.78 24.11 -14.14
CA THR A 458 14.89 24.65 -14.94
C THR A 458 14.48 24.56 -16.42
N THR A 459 13.88 25.61 -16.92
CA THR A 459 13.66 25.77 -18.35
C THR A 459 15.03 25.99 -19.00
N THR A 460 15.57 24.98 -19.65
CA THR A 460 16.77 25.14 -20.48
C THR A 460 16.36 25.91 -21.73
N GLU A 461 16.53 27.21 -21.72
CA GLU A 461 16.42 28.03 -22.94
C GLU A 461 17.54 27.63 -23.91
N ILE A 462 17.12 27.15 -25.06
CA ILE A 462 18.01 26.97 -26.22
C ILE A 462 18.21 28.37 -26.79
N THR A 463 19.35 28.99 -26.47
CA THR A 463 19.76 30.26 -27.07
C THR A 463 20.11 30.03 -28.55
N THR A 464 19.25 30.50 -29.45
CA THR A 464 19.66 30.81 -30.82
C THR A 464 20.10 32.26 -30.89
N ASP A 465 21.37 32.43 -31.19
CA ASP A 465 22.08 33.68 -31.40
C ASP A 465 21.51 34.46 -32.59
N THR A 466 21.03 35.69 -32.39
CA THR A 466 21.03 36.76 -33.42
C THR A 466 21.08 38.14 -32.76
N THR A 467 22.03 38.90 -33.16
CA THR A 467 22.56 40.22 -32.73
C THR A 467 21.60 41.40 -33.05
N PRO A 468 21.91 42.66 -32.67
CA PRO A 468 21.19 43.42 -31.66
C PRO A 468 20.39 44.60 -32.25
N SER A 469 19.40 45.09 -31.54
CA SER A 469 19.03 46.53 -31.66
C SER A 469 18.17 47.05 -30.52
N GLU A 470 18.64 48.14 -29.97
CA GLU A 470 17.98 49.23 -29.28
C GLU A 470 17.38 49.06 -27.88
N THR A 471 18.04 49.73 -26.98
CA THR A 471 17.71 50.14 -25.63
C THR A 471 16.42 50.97 -25.56
N THR A 472 15.41 50.44 -24.88
CA THR A 472 14.36 51.25 -24.25
C THR A 472 14.27 50.86 -22.79
N THR A 473 14.74 51.74 -21.92
CA THR A 473 14.65 51.62 -20.46
C THR A 473 13.21 51.82 -20.05
N THR A 474 12.49 50.74 -19.75
CA THR A 474 11.28 50.78 -18.92
C THR A 474 11.69 50.35 -17.52
N THR A 475 11.74 51.30 -16.59
CA THR A 475 11.86 51.03 -15.16
C THR A 475 10.59 50.33 -14.70
N GLU A 476 10.66 48.99 -14.41
CA GLU A 476 9.61 48.36 -13.64
C GLU A 476 9.56 48.94 -12.23
N PRO A 477 8.37 49.20 -11.66
CA PRO A 477 8.26 49.67 -10.29
C PRO A 477 8.71 48.53 -9.36
N THR A 478 9.79 48.75 -8.63
CA THR A 478 10.31 47.84 -7.61
C THR A 478 9.36 47.87 -6.43
N PHE A 479 8.48 46.86 -6.32
CA PHE A 479 7.76 46.60 -5.07
C PHE A 479 8.62 45.70 -4.16
N ARG A 480 8.45 45.88 -2.85
CA ARG A 480 9.09 45.03 -1.83
C ARG A 480 8.13 43.95 -1.42
N LEU A 481 8.53 42.68 -1.56
CA LEU A 481 7.69 41.53 -1.16
C LEU A 481 7.30 41.68 0.33
N GLY A 482 6.04 41.45 0.65
CA GLY A 482 5.50 41.61 1.99
C GLY A 482 5.08 43.05 2.38
N ASP A 483 5.38 44.08 1.59
CA ASP A 483 4.91 45.44 1.80
C ASP A 483 3.51 45.61 1.17
N VAL A 484 2.52 45.04 1.85
CA VAL A 484 1.14 44.93 1.34
C VAL A 484 0.44 46.27 1.29
N ASN A 485 0.78 47.21 2.19
CA ASN A 485 0.21 48.55 2.25
C ASN A 485 0.93 49.55 1.35
N LEU A 486 2.07 49.17 0.76
CA LEU A 486 2.92 49.96 -0.13
C LEU A 486 3.52 51.20 0.55
N ASP A 487 3.80 51.17 1.85
CA ASP A 487 4.41 52.25 2.60
C ASP A 487 5.95 52.21 2.61
N GLY A 488 6.55 51.20 1.99
CA GLY A 488 7.98 50.98 1.90
C GLY A 488 8.58 50.19 3.06
N ASN A 489 7.77 49.78 4.05
CA ASN A 489 8.21 48.99 5.18
C ASN A 489 7.41 47.71 5.28
N VAL A 490 8.05 46.60 5.62
CA VAL A 490 7.37 45.33 5.92
C VAL A 490 7.26 45.20 7.42
N ASN A 491 6.03 45.27 7.94
CA ASN A 491 5.76 45.26 9.37
C ASN A 491 4.34 44.74 9.72
N VAL A 492 3.95 44.85 10.98
CA VAL A 492 2.65 44.36 11.48
C VAL A 492 1.44 44.96 10.75
N GLN A 493 1.57 46.15 10.16
CA GLN A 493 0.46 46.80 9.43
C GLN A 493 0.11 46.04 8.15
N ASP A 494 1.11 45.46 7.48
CA ASP A 494 0.94 44.59 6.31
C ASP A 494 0.23 43.30 6.67
N VAL A 495 0.62 42.68 7.78
CA VAL A 495 -0.05 41.49 8.33
C VAL A 495 -1.54 41.80 8.59
N VAL A 496 -1.85 42.92 9.21
CA VAL A 496 -3.23 43.35 9.50
C VAL A 496 -4.04 43.58 8.22
N LEU A 497 -3.43 44.19 7.20
CA LEU A 497 -4.10 44.43 5.91
C LEU A 497 -4.37 43.09 5.20
N LEU A 498 -3.38 42.22 5.11
CA LEU A 498 -3.53 40.90 4.51
C LEU A 498 -4.57 40.03 5.25
N GLN A 499 -4.58 40.05 6.59
CA GLN A 499 -5.62 39.38 7.37
C GLN A 499 -7.02 39.90 7.04
N LYS A 500 -7.22 41.20 6.96
CA LYS A 500 -8.51 41.80 6.60
C LYS A 500 -8.97 41.39 5.21
N TYR A 501 -8.05 41.29 4.26
CA TYR A 501 -8.34 40.82 2.92
C TYR A 501 -8.81 39.34 2.96
N LEU A 502 -8.08 38.44 3.63
CA LEU A 502 -8.41 37.05 3.71
C LEU A 502 -9.78 36.77 4.36
N ILE A 503 -10.17 37.57 5.36
CA ILE A 503 -11.51 37.47 5.97
C ILE A 503 -12.56 38.33 5.24
N ARG A 504 -12.28 38.82 4.03
CA ARG A 504 -13.17 39.59 3.16
C ARG A 504 -13.67 40.91 3.79
N LYS A 505 -12.92 41.50 4.69
CA LYS A 505 -13.21 42.81 5.29
C LYS A 505 -12.49 43.98 4.63
N GLU A 506 -11.59 43.70 3.71
CA GLU A 506 -10.86 44.69 2.90
C GLU A 506 -10.62 44.10 1.50
N THR A 507 -10.31 44.95 0.52
CA THR A 507 -9.93 44.57 -0.84
C THR A 507 -8.53 45.07 -1.13
N LEU A 508 -7.70 44.27 -1.80
CA LEU A 508 -6.38 44.73 -2.28
C LEU A 508 -6.49 45.26 -3.70
N THR A 509 -5.74 46.30 -4.00
CA THR A 509 -5.54 46.78 -5.38
C THR A 509 -4.65 45.79 -6.13
N ALA A 510 -4.62 45.86 -7.47
CA ALA A 510 -3.74 45.02 -8.29
C ALA A 510 -2.24 45.24 -7.98
N GLU A 511 -1.89 46.45 -7.47
CA GLU A 511 -0.52 46.78 -7.04
C GLU A 511 -0.19 46.17 -5.67
N GLN A 512 -1.15 46.13 -4.76
CA GLN A 512 -1.01 45.55 -3.44
C GLN A 512 -1.05 44.02 -3.47
N ALA A 513 -1.71 43.42 -4.47
CA ALA A 513 -1.77 41.98 -4.63
C ALA A 513 -0.40 41.33 -4.88
N LYS A 514 0.51 42.04 -5.58
CA LYS A 514 1.85 41.53 -5.86
C LYS A 514 2.70 41.31 -4.60
N PRO A 515 2.87 42.31 -3.72
CA PRO A 515 3.61 42.11 -2.47
C PRO A 515 2.84 41.29 -1.43
N ALA A 516 1.53 41.14 -1.56
CA ALA A 516 0.70 40.31 -0.68
C ALA A 516 0.89 38.81 -0.93
N ASP A 517 1.24 38.41 -2.13
CA ASP A 517 1.68 37.07 -2.49
C ASP A 517 3.14 36.90 -2.03
N SER A 518 3.31 36.70 -0.73
CA SER A 518 4.62 36.72 -0.06
C SER A 518 5.47 35.50 -0.33
N ASN A 519 4.85 34.37 -0.81
CA ASN A 519 5.53 33.17 -1.26
C ASN A 519 5.68 33.10 -2.79
N SER A 520 5.08 34.06 -3.52
CA SER A 520 5.14 34.17 -4.99
C SER A 520 4.54 32.96 -5.74
N ASP A 521 3.52 32.32 -5.17
CA ASP A 521 2.84 31.16 -5.78
C ASP A 521 1.68 31.57 -6.73
N GLY A 522 1.37 32.87 -6.80
CA GLY A 522 0.30 33.43 -7.63
C GLY A 522 -1.09 33.42 -6.98
N VAL A 523 -1.22 32.94 -5.72
CA VAL A 523 -2.47 32.86 -4.99
C VAL A 523 -2.35 33.50 -3.61
N ILE A 524 -3.07 34.56 -3.33
CA ILE A 524 -3.05 35.19 -2.01
C ILE A 524 -3.97 34.44 -1.05
N ASN A 525 -3.38 33.77 -0.03
CA ASN A 525 -4.08 32.92 0.93
C ASN A 525 -3.45 32.99 2.35
N VAL A 526 -3.83 32.06 3.24
CA VAL A 526 -3.32 32.04 4.61
C VAL A 526 -1.82 31.69 4.72
N ILE A 527 -1.24 31.09 3.67
CA ILE A 527 0.19 30.77 3.62
C ILE A 527 1.01 32.06 3.52
N ASP A 528 0.57 33.02 2.69
CA ASP A 528 1.21 34.33 2.58
C ASP A 528 1.19 35.06 3.91
N LEU A 529 0.07 34.97 4.61
CA LEU A 529 -0.05 35.58 5.93
C LEU A 529 0.92 34.94 6.93
N SER A 530 1.12 33.61 6.87
CA SER A 530 2.06 32.89 7.72
C SER A 530 3.50 33.24 7.36
N SER A 531 3.83 33.23 6.08
CA SER A 531 5.16 33.62 5.57
C SER A 531 5.52 35.03 5.98
N LEU A 532 4.60 35.99 5.83
CA LEU A 532 4.80 37.38 6.23
C LEU A 532 5.00 37.54 7.75
N LYS A 533 4.24 36.82 8.56
CA LYS A 533 4.43 36.79 10.03
C LYS A 533 5.79 36.25 10.43
N ASN A 534 6.19 35.11 9.86
CA ASN A 534 7.47 34.49 10.15
C ASN A 534 8.64 35.40 9.75
N TRP A 535 8.53 36.06 8.59
CA TRP A 535 9.56 37.00 8.16
C TRP A 535 9.71 38.16 9.13
N ILE A 536 8.62 38.81 9.55
CA ILE A 536 8.66 39.90 10.51
C ILE A 536 9.27 39.45 11.85
N LEU A 537 8.97 38.25 12.33
CA LEU A 537 9.51 37.67 13.57
C LEU A 537 10.99 37.28 13.45
N SER A 538 11.52 37.11 12.24
CA SER A 538 12.92 36.72 12.00
C SER A 538 13.87 37.89 11.81
N VAL A 539 13.38 39.14 11.81
CA VAL A 539 14.15 40.36 11.53
C VAL A 539 14.56 41.11 12.82
N ASP A 540 14.51 40.45 14.00
CA ASP A 540 15.08 40.99 15.25
C ASP A 540 16.52 40.51 15.49
#